data_9df2a441273bc63c6ec19a0677a19a63
#
_entry.id   9df2a441273bc63c6ec19a0677a19a63
#
_cell.length_a   1.000
_cell.length_b   1.000
_cell.length_c   1.000
_cell.angle_alpha   90.00
_cell.angle_beta   90.00
_cell.angle_gamma   90.00
#
_symmetry.space_group_name_H-M   'P 1'
#
loop_
_entity.id
_entity.type
_entity.pdbx_description
1 polymer ?
#
loop_
_entity_poly.entity_id
_entity_poly.type
_entity_poly.pdbx_seq_one_letter_code
_entity_poly.pdbx_strand_id
1 'polypeptide(L)'
;MAYVIGVDCGTSGTKTVLFREDGTVMASATVEYPMYQPKNGYAEQDPADWKAAMIRTIQTVVTKSGVAKEEIKGIGISGQMHGLVMLDKENQVLRKSIIWCDQRTAAEVEEMNRVVGLSLIHI
;
A
#
# COMPACT_ATOMS: atom_id res chain seq x y z
N MET A 1 20.35 19.36 -9.90
CA MET A 1 19.51 19.27 -8.69
C MET A 1 18.92 17.87 -8.62
N ALA A 2 18.98 17.23 -7.46
CA ALA A 2 18.43 15.88 -7.29
C ALA A 2 17.04 15.93 -6.64
N TYR A 3 16.18 15.02 -7.09
CA TYR A 3 14.83 14.87 -6.58
C TYR A 3 14.57 13.41 -6.21
N VAL A 4 13.68 13.20 -5.25
CA VAL A 4 13.24 11.87 -4.83
C VAL A 4 11.72 11.83 -4.69
N ILE A 5 11.15 10.64 -4.88
CA ILE A 5 9.71 10.44 -4.73
C ILE A 5 9.47 9.52 -3.53
N GLY A 6 8.55 9.92 -2.66
CA GLY A 6 8.00 9.07 -1.60
C GLY A 6 6.58 8.66 -1.94
N VAL A 7 6.29 7.37 -1.85
CA VAL A 7 4.96 6.81 -2.09
C VAL A 7 4.48 6.12 -0.82
N ASP A 8 3.30 6.51 -0.35
CA ASP A 8 2.62 5.84 0.76
C ASP A 8 1.35 5.17 0.24
N CYS A 9 1.39 3.85 0.14
CA CYS A 9 0.25 3.02 -0.28
C CYS A 9 -0.58 2.62 0.95
N GLY A 10 -1.41 3.55 1.42
CA GLY A 10 -2.18 3.39 2.64
C GLY A 10 -3.51 2.65 2.45
N THR A 11 -4.30 2.60 3.52
CA THR A 11 -5.60 1.91 3.54
C THR A 11 -6.69 2.69 2.80
N SER A 12 -6.69 4.02 2.92
CA SER A 12 -7.71 4.87 2.27
C SER A 12 -7.33 5.28 0.85
N GLY A 13 -6.05 5.29 0.55
CA GLY A 13 -5.55 5.73 -0.74
C GLY A 13 -4.03 5.75 -0.78
N THR A 14 -3.48 6.06 -1.93
CA THR A 14 -2.05 6.25 -2.14
C THR A 14 -1.73 7.73 -2.22
N LYS A 15 -0.76 8.18 -1.44
CA LYS A 15 -0.21 9.53 -1.49
C LYS A 15 1.23 9.49 -1.98
N THR A 16 1.53 10.31 -2.95
CA THR A 16 2.89 10.46 -3.51
C THR A 16 3.34 11.90 -3.37
N VAL A 17 4.58 12.07 -2.95
CA VAL A 17 5.21 13.39 -2.81
C VAL A 17 6.54 13.39 -3.53
N LEU A 18 6.80 14.41 -4.32
CA LEU A 18 8.10 14.66 -4.95
C LEU A 18 8.83 15.73 -4.17
N PHE A 19 10.03 15.38 -3.73
CA PHE A 19 10.88 16.25 -2.92
C PHE A 19 12.13 16.65 -3.71
N ARG A 20 12.58 17.86 -3.49
CA ARG A 20 13.94 18.28 -3.81
C ARG A 20 14.90 17.73 -2.74
N GLU A 21 16.18 17.60 -3.06
CA GLU A 21 17.21 17.07 -2.15
C GLU A 21 17.33 17.79 -0.81
N ASP A 22 16.89 19.05 -0.74
CA ASP A 22 16.87 19.83 0.50
C ASP A 22 15.59 19.61 1.34
N GLY A 23 14.70 18.70 0.93
CA GLY A 23 13.46 18.42 1.62
C GLY A 23 12.25 19.26 1.18
N THR A 24 12.45 20.20 0.25
CA THR A 24 11.35 21.01 -0.27
C THR A 24 10.34 20.14 -1.04
N VAL A 25 9.07 20.26 -0.70
CA VAL A 25 7.97 19.58 -1.43
C VAL A 25 7.73 20.30 -2.75
N MET A 26 7.93 19.61 -3.85
CA MET A 26 7.73 20.14 -5.21
C MET A 26 6.30 19.88 -5.71
N ALA A 27 5.75 18.74 -5.43
CA ALA A 27 4.38 18.38 -5.79
C ALA A 27 3.89 17.22 -4.93
N SER A 28 2.57 17.11 -4.76
CA SER A 28 1.94 15.96 -4.13
C SER A 28 0.66 15.58 -4.86
N ALA A 29 0.30 14.30 -4.77
CA ALA A 29 -0.93 13.77 -5.33
C ALA A 29 -1.46 12.64 -4.46
N THR A 30 -2.78 12.50 -4.39
CA THR A 30 -3.45 11.42 -3.68
C THR A 30 -4.52 10.82 -4.58
N VAL A 31 -4.61 9.50 -4.60
CA VAL A 31 -5.68 8.76 -5.26
C VAL A 31 -6.27 7.81 -4.22
N GLU A 32 -7.57 7.94 -4.00
CA GLU A 32 -8.32 7.07 -3.10
C GLU A 32 -8.78 5.80 -3.82
N TYR A 33 -9.00 4.74 -3.05
CA TYR A 33 -9.59 3.50 -3.54
C TYR A 33 -10.53 2.89 -2.50
N PRO A 34 -11.51 2.07 -2.93
CA PRO A 34 -12.50 1.53 -2.02
C PRO A 34 -11.92 0.42 -1.14
N MET A 35 -12.55 0.25 0.03
CA MET A 35 -12.44 -0.94 0.84
C MET A 35 -13.70 -1.77 0.62
N TYR A 36 -13.55 -3.04 0.26
CA TYR A 36 -14.65 -3.96 0.05
C TYR A 36 -14.95 -4.73 1.33
N GLN A 37 -16.21 -4.70 1.74
CA GLN A 37 -16.69 -5.38 2.95
C GLN A 37 -17.85 -6.31 2.59
N PRO A 38 -17.58 -7.46 1.95
CA PRO A 38 -18.63 -8.35 1.45
C PRO A 38 -19.47 -8.97 2.56
N LYS A 39 -18.93 -9.05 3.78
CA LYS A 39 -19.63 -9.52 4.97
C LYS A 39 -19.17 -8.71 6.18
N ASN A 40 -19.94 -8.74 7.26
CA ASN A 40 -19.55 -8.10 8.51
C ASN A 40 -18.21 -8.66 9.01
N GLY A 41 -17.29 -7.78 9.38
CA GLY A 41 -15.95 -8.15 9.81
C GLY A 41 -14.94 -8.41 8.68
N TYR A 42 -15.39 -8.45 7.42
CA TYR A 42 -14.51 -8.60 6.26
C TYR A 42 -13.99 -7.25 5.79
N ALA A 43 -12.71 -7.21 5.43
CA ALA A 43 -12.11 -6.05 4.82
C ALA A 43 -11.11 -6.50 3.75
N GLU A 44 -11.39 -6.10 2.50
CA GLU A 44 -10.61 -6.49 1.33
C GLU A 44 -10.33 -5.28 0.46
N GLN A 45 -9.21 -5.31 -0.26
CA GLN A 45 -8.89 -4.35 -1.30
C GLN A 45 -8.35 -5.04 -2.54
N ASP A 46 -8.48 -4.37 -3.68
CA ASP A 46 -7.98 -4.90 -4.94
C ASP A 46 -6.54 -4.42 -5.17
N PRO A 47 -5.55 -5.31 -5.27
CA PRO A 47 -4.17 -4.92 -5.58
C PRO A 47 -4.03 -4.15 -6.90
N ALA A 48 -4.95 -4.34 -7.85
CA ALA A 48 -4.97 -3.56 -9.10
C ALA A 48 -5.25 -2.07 -8.82
N ASP A 49 -6.10 -1.75 -7.83
CA ASP A 49 -6.36 -0.37 -7.41
C ASP A 49 -5.10 0.27 -6.81
N TRP A 50 -4.34 -0.47 -6.01
CA TRP A 50 -3.08 0.01 -5.44
C TRP A 50 -2.06 0.34 -6.54
N LYS A 51 -1.88 -0.57 -7.48
CA LYS A 51 -0.96 -0.39 -8.60
C LYS A 51 -1.35 0.81 -9.47
N ALA A 52 -2.62 0.92 -9.82
CA ALA A 52 -3.14 2.02 -10.62
C ALA A 52 -2.97 3.38 -9.92
N ALA A 53 -3.29 3.43 -8.62
CA ALA A 53 -3.14 4.64 -7.80
C ALA A 53 -1.68 5.07 -7.68
N MET A 54 -0.77 4.12 -7.48
CA MET A 54 0.67 4.37 -7.38
C MET A 54 1.20 4.96 -8.69
N ILE A 55 0.90 4.35 -9.82
CA ILE A 55 1.32 4.83 -11.14
C ILE A 55 0.76 6.23 -11.41
N ARG A 56 -0.53 6.42 -11.14
CA ARG A 56 -1.21 7.70 -11.40
C ARG A 56 -0.66 8.83 -10.54
N THR A 57 -0.41 8.60 -9.26
CA THR A 57 0.14 9.63 -8.36
C THR A 57 1.57 9.99 -8.73
N ILE A 58 2.40 9.02 -9.11
CA ILE A 58 3.76 9.27 -9.59
C ILE A 58 3.73 10.12 -10.86
N GLN A 59 2.92 9.76 -11.84
CA GLN A 59 2.77 10.53 -13.08
C GLN A 59 2.30 11.96 -12.79
N THR A 60 1.36 12.12 -11.86
CA THR A 60 0.81 13.43 -11.50
C THR A 60 1.88 14.33 -10.87
N VAL A 61 2.67 13.85 -9.92
CA VAL A 61 3.70 14.69 -9.28
C VAL A 61 4.82 15.06 -10.23
N VAL A 62 5.20 14.17 -11.14
CA VAL A 62 6.20 14.47 -12.18
C VAL A 62 5.68 15.55 -13.11
N THR A 63 4.45 15.42 -13.60
CA THR A 63 3.83 16.40 -14.51
C THR A 63 3.63 17.76 -13.82
N LYS A 64 3.08 17.78 -12.60
CA LYS A 64 2.84 19.03 -11.86
C LYS A 64 4.11 19.78 -11.53
N SER A 65 5.17 19.08 -11.17
CA SER A 65 6.43 19.69 -10.76
C SER A 65 7.21 20.28 -11.93
N GLY A 66 7.03 19.74 -13.12
CA GLY A 66 7.84 20.07 -14.29
C GLY A 66 9.29 19.59 -14.21
N VAL A 67 9.61 18.76 -13.21
CA VAL A 67 10.96 18.22 -13.03
C VAL A 67 11.28 17.21 -14.12
N ALA A 68 12.47 17.28 -14.69
CA ALA A 68 12.95 16.29 -15.64
C ALA A 68 13.12 14.93 -14.94
N LYS A 69 12.60 13.87 -15.56
CA LYS A 69 12.63 12.53 -14.99
C LYS A 69 14.06 12.02 -14.71
N GLU A 70 15.03 12.50 -15.47
CA GLU A 70 16.46 12.15 -15.32
C GLU A 70 17.06 12.71 -14.02
N GLU A 71 16.43 13.75 -13.46
CA GLU A 71 16.82 14.34 -12.18
C GLU A 71 16.22 13.63 -10.96
N ILE A 72 15.23 12.72 -11.18
CA ILE A 72 14.64 11.91 -10.12
C ILE A 72 15.56 10.71 -9.86
N LYS A 73 16.17 10.69 -8.67
CA LYS A 73 17.24 9.74 -8.35
C LYS A 73 16.77 8.50 -7.59
N GLY A 74 15.54 8.52 -7.07
CA GLY A 74 15.03 7.38 -6.35
C GLY A 74 13.55 7.50 -6.02
N ILE A 75 12.94 6.34 -5.76
CA ILE A 75 11.57 6.21 -5.28
C ILE A 75 11.60 5.34 -4.03
N GLY A 76 11.10 5.87 -2.92
CA GLY A 76 10.87 5.11 -1.69
C GLY A 76 9.39 4.79 -1.55
N ILE A 77 9.09 3.57 -1.13
CA ILE A 77 7.71 3.11 -0.98
C ILE A 77 7.47 2.67 0.46
N SER A 78 6.37 3.16 1.02
CA SER A 78 5.81 2.72 2.30
C SER A 78 4.34 2.38 2.08
N GLY A 79 3.69 1.81 3.08
CA GLY A 79 2.27 1.51 2.97
C GLY A 79 1.74 0.66 4.11
N GLN A 80 0.47 0.25 3.96
CA GLN A 80 -0.14 -0.68 4.90
C GLN A 80 0.56 -2.05 4.87
N MET A 81 0.56 -2.72 5.99
CA MET A 81 1.25 -4.00 6.19
C MET A 81 0.25 -5.14 6.40
N HIS A 82 0.77 -6.37 6.40
CA HIS A 82 0.04 -7.59 6.76
C HIS A 82 -1.10 -7.96 5.80
N GLY A 83 -1.19 -7.32 4.65
CA GLY A 83 -2.12 -7.73 3.58
C GLY A 83 -1.56 -8.90 2.80
N LEU A 84 -2.41 -9.89 2.53
CA LEU A 84 -2.02 -11.05 1.72
C LEU A 84 -2.39 -10.83 0.26
N VAL A 85 -1.40 -10.77 -0.62
CA VAL A 85 -1.59 -10.77 -2.06
C VAL A 85 -1.16 -12.12 -2.61
N MET A 86 -2.09 -12.85 -3.18
CA MET A 86 -1.82 -14.18 -3.77
C MET A 86 -1.78 -14.06 -5.29
N LEU A 87 -0.73 -14.63 -5.88
CA LEU A 87 -0.52 -14.64 -7.31
C LEU A 87 -0.53 -16.07 -7.84
N ASP A 88 -0.92 -16.24 -9.09
CA ASP A 88 -0.74 -17.50 -9.82
C ASP A 88 0.68 -17.60 -10.42
N LYS A 89 0.93 -18.67 -11.13
CA LYS A 89 2.24 -18.92 -11.76
C LYS A 89 2.59 -17.93 -12.89
N GLU A 90 1.60 -17.21 -13.41
CA GLU A 90 1.76 -16.13 -14.39
C GLU A 90 1.82 -14.74 -13.73
N ASN A 91 1.94 -14.68 -12.40
CA ASN A 91 1.96 -13.44 -11.59
C ASN A 91 0.65 -12.63 -11.68
N GLN A 92 -0.48 -13.31 -11.94
CA GLN A 92 -1.78 -12.67 -11.89
C GLN A 92 -2.38 -12.76 -10.48
N VAL A 93 -3.03 -11.70 -10.04
CA VAL A 93 -3.70 -11.67 -8.73
C VAL A 93 -4.90 -12.63 -8.74
N LEU A 94 -4.93 -13.57 -7.81
CA LEU A 94 -5.98 -14.58 -7.71
C LEU A 94 -7.29 -14.04 -7.16
N ARG A 95 -7.22 -13.08 -6.23
CA ARG A 95 -8.38 -12.50 -5.56
C ARG A 95 -8.01 -11.18 -4.89
N LYS A 96 -9.01 -10.45 -4.40
CA LYS A 96 -8.78 -9.28 -3.56
C LYS A 96 -7.95 -9.65 -2.33
N SER A 97 -7.08 -8.75 -1.92
CA SER A 97 -6.25 -8.91 -0.73
C SER A 97 -7.09 -8.76 0.53
N ILE A 98 -6.96 -9.69 1.45
CA ILE A 98 -7.47 -9.55 2.82
C ILE A 98 -6.49 -8.62 3.54
N ILE A 99 -6.99 -7.49 4.04
CA ILE A 99 -6.14 -6.46 4.63
C ILE A 99 -6.16 -6.50 6.17
N TRP A 100 -5.29 -5.73 6.79
CA TRP A 100 -4.97 -5.79 8.21
C TRP A 100 -6.15 -5.62 9.18
N CYS A 101 -7.19 -4.90 8.79
CA CYS A 101 -8.37 -4.66 9.63
C CYS A 101 -9.48 -5.72 9.46
N ASP A 102 -9.26 -6.73 8.62
CA ASP A 102 -10.18 -7.86 8.47
C ASP A 102 -10.19 -8.72 9.73
N GLN A 103 -11.36 -9.17 10.14
CA GLN A 103 -11.55 -9.93 11.38
C GLN A 103 -12.09 -11.36 11.14
N ARG A 104 -12.07 -11.85 9.90
CA ARG A 104 -12.64 -13.17 9.57
C ARG A 104 -11.92 -14.34 10.23
N THR A 105 -10.65 -14.17 10.62
CA THR A 105 -9.81 -15.22 11.22
C THR A 105 -9.80 -15.20 12.75
N ALA A 106 -10.76 -14.54 13.38
CA ALA A 106 -10.78 -14.43 14.86
C ALA A 106 -10.81 -15.79 15.56
N ALA A 107 -11.59 -16.76 15.02
CA ALA A 107 -11.66 -18.09 15.59
C ALA A 107 -10.34 -18.86 15.45
N GLU A 108 -9.67 -18.72 14.33
CA GLU A 108 -8.37 -19.34 14.05
C GLU A 108 -7.29 -18.74 14.97
N VAL A 109 -7.32 -17.43 15.20
CA VAL A 109 -6.42 -16.75 16.14
C VAL A 109 -6.63 -17.27 17.57
N GLU A 110 -7.87 -17.40 18.00
CA GLU A 110 -8.21 -17.95 19.31
C GLU A 110 -7.68 -19.38 19.46
N GLU A 111 -7.88 -20.23 18.46
CA GLU A 111 -7.37 -21.61 18.46
C GLU A 111 -5.84 -21.66 18.50
N MET A 112 -5.16 -20.82 17.73
CA MET A 112 -3.70 -20.73 17.75
C MET A 112 -3.19 -20.30 19.12
N ASN A 113 -3.84 -19.32 19.76
CA ASN A 113 -3.49 -18.88 21.11
C ASN A 113 -3.69 -19.99 22.15
N ARG A 114 -4.72 -20.79 21.99
CA ARG A 114 -5.00 -21.92 22.86
C ARG A 114 -3.95 -23.04 22.75
N VAL A 115 -3.52 -23.34 21.51
CA VAL A 115 -2.58 -24.46 21.25
C VAL A 115 -1.13 -24.04 21.50
N VAL A 116 -0.73 -22.88 21.01
CA VAL A 116 0.68 -22.43 21.06
C VAL A 116 0.98 -21.61 22.31
N GLY A 117 0.00 -20.85 22.80
CA GLY A 117 0.14 -19.96 23.96
C GLY A 117 0.66 -18.58 23.57
N LEU A 118 0.11 -17.55 24.24
CA LEU A 118 0.46 -16.15 23.98
C LEU A 118 1.93 -15.83 24.30
N SER A 119 2.54 -16.54 25.23
CA SER A 119 3.94 -16.33 25.61
C SER A 119 4.92 -16.61 24.48
N LEU A 120 4.56 -17.45 23.50
CA LEU A 120 5.39 -17.76 22.35
C LEU A 120 5.20 -16.74 21.21
N ILE A 121 4.10 -16.00 21.22
CA ILE A 121 3.80 -14.98 20.20
C ILE A 121 4.51 -13.65 20.52
N HIS A 122 4.86 -13.42 21.77
CA HIS A 122 5.48 -12.18 22.24
C HIS A 122 7.01 -12.26 22.39
N ILE A 123 7.65 -13.26 21.82
CA ILE A 123 9.11 -13.41 21.88
C ILE A 123 9.81 -12.43 20.91
#